data_3e9beecfe83b5b360da1298d074b9048
#
_entry.id   3e9beecfe83b5b360da1298d074b9048
#
_cell.length_a   1.000
_cell.length_b   1.000
_cell.length_c   1.000
_cell.angle_alpha   90.00
_cell.angle_beta   90.00
_cell.angle_gamma   90.00
#
_symmetry.space_group_name_H-M   'P 1'
#
loop_
_entity.id
_entity.type
_entity.pdbx_description
1 polymer ?
#
loop_
_entity_poly.entity_id
_entity_poly.type
_entity_poly.pdbx_seq_one_letter_code
_entity_poly.pdbx_strand_id
1 'polypeptide(L)'
;MTRTVSKAATCTAVGKYTVTCKICGAKSTEAIPAKGHTGDGKWVIEKRPTITSTGSKYMMCKDCKNRAKTEVIAKAYPDVNGDKRVNSADALVVLRYSVDLWTNIKTEEQFMNADTNGDGKINSMDALTILRISVGSIKL
;
A
#
# COMPACT_ATOMS: atom_id res chain seq x y z
N MET A 1 -15.95 -10.32 42.71
CA MET A 1 -16.10 -9.12 41.87
C MET A 1 -16.70 -9.53 40.53
N THR A 2 -17.70 -8.81 40.05
CA THR A 2 -18.27 -8.96 38.70
C THR A 2 -17.84 -7.77 37.86
N ARG A 3 -17.41 -8.04 36.61
CA ARG A 3 -17.04 -7.00 35.63
C ARG A 3 -18.08 -6.96 34.54
N THR A 4 -18.65 -5.79 34.27
CA THR A 4 -19.58 -5.55 33.16
C THR A 4 -19.04 -4.44 32.30
N VAL A 5 -19.08 -4.61 30.97
CA VAL A 5 -18.69 -3.55 30.04
C VAL A 5 -19.73 -2.46 30.06
N SER A 6 -19.41 -1.29 30.61
CA SER A 6 -20.29 -0.11 30.60
C SER A 6 -20.11 0.76 29.35
N LYS A 7 -18.94 0.71 28.75
CA LYS A 7 -18.63 1.34 27.46
C LYS A 7 -17.60 0.48 26.71
N ALA A 8 -17.94 0.04 25.52
CA ALA A 8 -17.00 -0.72 24.70
C ALA A 8 -15.87 0.18 24.21
N ALA A 9 -14.63 -0.36 24.15
CA ALA A 9 -13.52 0.29 23.51
C ALA A 9 -13.68 0.28 22.00
N THR A 10 -13.36 1.39 21.34
CA THR A 10 -13.27 1.51 19.89
C THR A 10 -11.81 1.45 19.44
N CYS A 11 -11.53 1.61 18.15
CA CYS A 11 -10.16 1.66 17.64
C CYS A 11 -9.35 2.82 18.26
N THR A 12 -9.98 3.95 18.54
CA THR A 12 -9.31 5.17 19.01
C THR A 12 -9.69 5.60 20.40
N ALA A 13 -10.83 5.10 20.94
CA ALA A 13 -11.32 5.51 22.23
C ALA A 13 -11.28 4.37 23.25
N VAL A 14 -10.90 4.71 24.47
CA VAL A 14 -10.91 3.80 25.61
C VAL A 14 -12.35 3.47 26.02
N GLY A 15 -12.58 2.22 26.34
CA GLY A 15 -13.82 1.74 26.96
C GLY A 15 -13.76 1.81 28.49
N LYS A 16 -14.81 1.32 29.14
CA LYS A 16 -14.92 1.23 30.61
C LYS A 16 -15.60 -0.08 31.04
N TYR A 17 -15.03 -0.70 32.06
CA TYR A 17 -15.72 -1.70 32.87
C TYR A 17 -16.34 -1.05 34.10
N THR A 18 -17.52 -1.49 34.50
CA THR A 18 -18.00 -1.31 35.88
C THR A 18 -17.68 -2.59 36.64
N VAL A 19 -16.93 -2.46 37.71
CA VAL A 19 -16.58 -3.53 38.63
C VAL A 19 -17.46 -3.39 39.90
N THR A 20 -18.24 -4.43 40.18
CA THR A 20 -19.09 -4.46 41.38
C THR A 20 -18.58 -5.47 42.40
N CYS A 21 -18.38 -5.04 43.62
CA CYS A 21 -18.04 -5.94 44.73
C CYS A 21 -19.25 -6.81 45.09
N LYS A 22 -19.08 -8.12 45.12
CA LYS A 22 -20.15 -9.06 45.46
C LYS A 22 -20.55 -9.03 46.95
N ILE A 23 -19.69 -8.49 47.79
CA ILE A 23 -19.89 -8.49 49.25
C ILE A 23 -20.58 -7.20 49.71
N CYS A 24 -20.04 -6.04 49.29
CA CYS A 24 -20.52 -4.72 49.76
C CYS A 24 -21.30 -3.93 48.71
N GLY A 25 -21.40 -4.41 47.46
CA GLY A 25 -22.09 -3.72 46.38
C GLY A 25 -21.36 -2.50 45.82
N ALA A 26 -20.21 -2.13 46.39
CA ALA A 26 -19.42 -0.99 45.91
C ALA A 26 -19.07 -1.10 44.44
N LYS A 27 -19.19 0.00 43.70
CA LYS A 27 -18.89 0.08 42.25
C LYS A 27 -17.63 0.90 42.02
N SER A 28 -16.74 0.38 41.18
CA SER A 28 -15.58 1.10 40.65
C SER A 28 -15.55 1.03 39.15
N THR A 29 -14.75 1.85 38.47
CA THR A 29 -14.57 1.85 37.01
C THR A 29 -13.14 1.53 36.65
N GLU A 30 -12.95 0.65 35.73
CA GLU A 30 -11.65 0.34 35.11
C GLU A 30 -11.66 0.69 33.63
N ALA A 31 -10.56 1.22 33.10
CA ALA A 31 -10.44 1.53 31.68
C ALA A 31 -10.20 0.25 30.85
N ILE A 32 -10.83 0.19 29.69
CA ILE A 32 -10.52 -0.79 28.64
C ILE A 32 -9.65 -0.05 27.61
N PRO A 33 -8.41 -0.47 27.34
CA PRO A 33 -7.58 0.19 26.35
C PRO A 33 -8.27 0.27 24.98
N ALA A 34 -7.98 1.33 24.21
CA ALA A 34 -8.41 1.41 22.82
C ALA A 34 -7.85 0.22 22.04
N LYS A 35 -8.63 -0.33 21.10
CA LYS A 35 -8.26 -1.53 20.33
C LYS A 35 -7.13 -1.28 19.35
N GLY A 36 -6.86 -0.02 18.97
CA GLY A 36 -6.01 0.33 17.87
C GLY A 36 -6.64 0.01 16.51
N HIS A 37 -5.90 0.28 15.43
CA HIS A 37 -6.34 -0.04 14.09
C HIS A 37 -5.72 -1.37 13.63
N THR A 38 -6.55 -2.31 13.21
CA THR A 38 -6.11 -3.58 12.61
C THR A 38 -6.44 -3.54 11.12
N GLY A 39 -5.43 -3.72 10.26
CA GLY A 39 -5.60 -3.73 8.82
C GLY A 39 -6.48 -4.90 8.34
N ASP A 40 -7.18 -4.66 7.25
CA ASP A 40 -8.03 -5.67 6.58
C ASP A 40 -7.24 -6.63 5.67
N GLY A 41 -5.92 -6.44 5.59
CA GLY A 41 -5.01 -7.25 4.76
C GLY A 41 -4.95 -6.81 3.29
N LYS A 42 -5.70 -5.77 2.89
CA LYS A 42 -5.76 -5.31 1.50
C LYS A 42 -5.06 -3.96 1.37
N TRP A 43 -4.05 -3.91 0.50
CA TRP A 43 -3.40 -2.67 0.13
C TRP A 43 -4.16 -1.94 -0.97
N VAL A 44 -4.33 -0.65 -0.79
CA VAL A 44 -4.90 0.27 -1.79
C VAL A 44 -3.78 1.22 -2.21
N ILE A 45 -3.47 1.28 -3.49
CA ILE A 45 -2.50 2.22 -4.03
C ILE A 45 -3.17 3.59 -4.08
N GLU A 46 -2.63 4.56 -3.34
CA GLU A 46 -3.08 5.94 -3.33
C GLU A 46 -2.38 6.77 -4.40
N LYS A 47 -1.07 6.57 -4.53
CA LYS A 47 -0.24 7.21 -5.54
C LYS A 47 0.70 6.19 -6.16
N ARG A 48 0.71 6.07 -7.48
CA ARG A 48 1.69 5.24 -8.19
C ARG A 48 3.07 5.89 -8.16
N PRO A 49 4.14 5.12 -8.02
CA PRO A 49 5.49 5.65 -8.16
C PRO A 49 5.76 6.01 -9.63
N THR A 50 6.72 6.90 -9.84
CA THR A 50 7.31 7.18 -11.14
C THR A 50 8.82 6.98 -11.06
N ILE A 51 9.54 7.13 -12.16
CA ILE A 51 11.01 7.10 -12.13
C ILE A 51 11.62 8.23 -11.29
N THR A 52 10.87 9.33 -11.07
CA THR A 52 11.35 10.51 -10.33
C THR A 52 10.73 10.66 -8.95
N SER A 53 9.59 10.04 -8.68
CA SER A 53 8.85 10.18 -7.42
C SER A 53 8.41 8.86 -6.82
N THR A 54 8.40 8.80 -5.50
CA THR A 54 7.84 7.67 -4.74
C THR A 54 6.32 7.65 -4.83
N GLY A 55 5.76 6.46 -4.73
CA GLY A 55 4.33 6.23 -4.55
C GLY A 55 3.93 6.09 -3.09
N SER A 56 2.65 5.87 -2.85
CA SER A 56 2.09 5.55 -1.54
C SER A 56 0.95 4.54 -1.63
N LYS A 57 0.84 3.70 -0.61
CA LYS A 57 -0.26 2.76 -0.43
C LYS A 57 -0.73 2.79 1.01
N TYR A 58 -1.99 2.46 1.22
CA TYR A 58 -2.56 2.34 2.56
C TYR A 58 -3.41 1.10 2.70
N MET A 59 -3.67 0.73 3.94
CA MET A 59 -4.55 -0.37 4.32
C MET A 59 -5.64 0.17 5.22
N MET A 60 -6.88 -0.24 4.98
CA MET A 60 -8.02 0.17 5.80
C MET A 60 -8.12 -0.66 7.07
N CYS A 61 -8.65 -0.05 8.13
CA CYS A 61 -9.01 -0.79 9.32
C CYS A 61 -10.30 -1.58 9.07
N LYS A 62 -10.28 -2.87 9.40
CA LYS A 62 -11.45 -3.75 9.25
C LYS A 62 -12.67 -3.32 10.07
N ASP A 63 -12.44 -2.67 11.22
CA ASP A 63 -13.50 -2.32 12.18
C ASP A 63 -14.09 -0.92 11.95
N CYS A 64 -13.25 0.12 11.78
CA CYS A 64 -13.70 1.51 11.71
C CYS A 64 -13.57 2.15 10.32
N LYS A 65 -13.01 1.44 9.34
CA LYS A 65 -12.79 1.90 7.96
C LYS A 65 -11.86 3.12 7.83
N ASN A 66 -11.15 3.50 8.90
CA ASN A 66 -10.08 4.48 8.81
C ASN A 66 -8.78 3.83 8.34
N ARG A 67 -7.78 4.62 7.96
CA ARG A 67 -6.47 4.10 7.59
C ARG A 67 -5.82 3.42 8.80
N ALA A 68 -5.47 2.14 8.66
CA ALA A 68 -4.76 1.37 9.69
C ALA A 68 -3.24 1.48 9.51
N LYS A 69 -2.78 1.52 8.27
CA LYS A 69 -1.36 1.56 7.92
C LYS A 69 -1.17 2.31 6.61
N THR A 70 -0.06 3.03 6.49
CA THR A 70 0.38 3.67 5.24
C THR A 70 1.83 3.30 5.00
N GLU A 71 2.18 2.99 3.75
CA GLU A 71 3.55 2.68 3.34
C GLU A 71 3.91 3.46 2.09
N VAL A 72 5.20 3.82 1.99
CA VAL A 72 5.77 4.43 0.80
C VAL A 72 6.15 3.31 -0.18
N ILE A 73 5.83 3.51 -1.45
CA ILE A 73 6.29 2.67 -2.56
C ILE A 73 7.55 3.34 -3.12
N ALA A 74 8.63 2.58 -3.27
CA ALA A 74 9.85 3.08 -3.88
C ALA A 74 9.60 3.63 -5.28
N LYS A 75 10.51 4.48 -5.79
CA LYS A 75 10.48 4.93 -7.18
C LYS A 75 10.48 3.74 -8.13
N ALA A 76 9.82 3.87 -9.27
CA ALA A 76 9.88 2.89 -10.32
C ALA A 76 11.32 2.73 -10.84
N TYR A 77 11.77 1.49 -10.95
CA TYR A 77 13.04 1.13 -11.57
C TYR A 77 12.73 0.28 -12.80
N PRO A 78 12.83 0.82 -14.02
CA PRO A 78 12.24 0.20 -15.20
C PRO A 78 13.10 -0.92 -15.81
N ASP A 79 13.68 -1.76 -14.97
CA ASP A 79 14.22 -3.09 -15.31
C ASP A 79 13.04 -4.06 -15.37
N VAL A 80 12.38 -4.11 -16.51
CA VAL A 80 11.13 -4.86 -16.68
C VAL A 80 11.40 -6.33 -16.98
N ASN A 81 12.53 -6.64 -17.59
CA ASN A 81 12.97 -7.99 -17.91
C ASN A 81 13.70 -8.69 -16.75
N GLY A 82 14.16 -7.96 -15.73
CA GLY A 82 14.83 -8.49 -14.54
C GLY A 82 16.32 -8.79 -14.73
N ASP A 83 16.97 -8.25 -15.75
CA ASP A 83 18.39 -8.48 -16.03
C ASP A 83 19.34 -7.56 -15.27
N LYS A 84 18.81 -6.70 -14.38
CA LYS A 84 19.49 -5.67 -13.58
C LYS A 84 20.07 -4.51 -14.41
N ARG A 85 19.59 -4.32 -15.60
CA ARG A 85 19.96 -3.22 -16.48
C ARG A 85 18.70 -2.56 -17.02
N VAL A 86 18.74 -1.26 -17.21
CA VAL A 86 17.67 -0.52 -17.89
C VAL A 86 18.17 -0.17 -19.28
N ASN A 87 17.60 -0.83 -20.29
CA ASN A 87 18.05 -0.69 -21.68
C ASN A 87 16.90 -0.90 -22.69
N SER A 88 17.22 -0.97 -23.97
CA SER A 88 16.23 -1.13 -25.03
C SER A 88 15.46 -2.47 -24.97
N ALA A 89 16.01 -3.50 -24.30
CA ALA A 89 15.29 -4.76 -24.12
C ALA A 89 14.08 -4.59 -23.20
N ASP A 90 14.18 -3.74 -22.15
CA ASP A 90 13.04 -3.41 -21.28
C ASP A 90 11.96 -2.66 -22.04
N ALA A 91 12.36 -1.68 -22.85
CA ALA A 91 11.43 -0.95 -23.72
C ALA A 91 10.69 -1.88 -24.69
N LEU A 92 11.39 -2.91 -25.22
CA LEU A 92 10.77 -3.91 -26.08
C LEU A 92 9.75 -4.77 -25.32
N VAL A 93 10.02 -5.13 -24.05
CA VAL A 93 9.05 -5.85 -23.21
C VAL A 93 7.79 -5.00 -23.01
N VAL A 94 7.95 -3.70 -22.69
CA VAL A 94 6.84 -2.76 -22.52
C VAL A 94 6.02 -2.62 -23.80
N LEU A 95 6.66 -2.47 -24.97
CA LEU A 95 5.97 -2.39 -26.27
C LEU A 95 5.20 -3.68 -26.57
N ARG A 96 5.80 -4.84 -26.37
CA ARG A 96 5.11 -6.13 -26.58
C ARG A 96 3.91 -6.30 -25.65
N TYR A 97 4.03 -5.85 -24.41
CA TYR A 97 2.92 -5.86 -23.45
C TYR A 97 1.78 -4.94 -23.90
N SER A 98 2.11 -3.74 -24.40
CA SER A 98 1.12 -2.75 -24.83
C SER A 98 0.25 -3.18 -26.04
N VAL A 99 0.70 -4.18 -26.78
CA VAL A 99 -0.03 -4.77 -27.92
C VAL A 99 -0.43 -6.23 -27.69
N ASP A 100 -0.53 -6.64 -26.42
CA ASP A 100 -0.95 -7.97 -25.97
C ASP A 100 -0.09 -9.15 -26.52
N LEU A 101 1.11 -8.88 -27.01
CA LEU A 101 2.06 -9.90 -27.47
C LEU A 101 2.93 -10.49 -26.34
N TRP A 102 2.86 -9.91 -25.13
CA TRP A 102 3.66 -10.34 -24.00
C TRP A 102 2.91 -10.18 -22.69
N THR A 103 2.76 -11.26 -21.94
CA THR A 103 1.94 -11.30 -20.71
C THR A 103 2.77 -11.54 -19.43
N ASN A 104 4.09 -11.39 -19.48
CA ASN A 104 4.96 -11.72 -18.35
C ASN A 104 5.04 -10.67 -17.24
N ILE A 105 4.37 -9.53 -17.38
CA ILE A 105 4.15 -8.59 -16.28
C ILE A 105 3.03 -9.15 -15.41
N LYS A 106 3.40 -9.86 -14.33
CA LYS A 106 2.46 -10.63 -13.50
C LYS A 106 2.23 -10.05 -12.12
N THR A 107 3.14 -9.20 -11.65
CA THR A 107 3.06 -8.62 -10.31
C THR A 107 2.79 -7.12 -10.39
N GLU A 108 2.16 -6.57 -9.34
CA GLU A 108 1.93 -5.13 -9.23
C GLU A 108 3.25 -4.34 -9.23
N GLU A 109 4.32 -4.91 -8.68
CA GLU A 109 5.65 -4.31 -8.70
C GLU A 109 6.21 -4.22 -10.11
N GLN A 110 6.14 -5.31 -10.90
CA GLN A 110 6.55 -5.29 -12.31
C GLN A 110 5.73 -4.30 -13.12
N PHE A 111 4.42 -4.22 -12.84
CA PHE A 111 3.55 -3.23 -13.49
C PHE A 111 4.00 -1.80 -13.18
N MET A 112 4.26 -1.49 -11.89
CA MET A 112 4.74 -0.17 -11.48
C MET A 112 6.12 0.18 -12.06
N ASN A 113 6.98 -0.80 -12.27
CA ASN A 113 8.29 -0.59 -12.91
C ASN A 113 8.16 -0.34 -14.42
N ALA A 114 7.16 -0.92 -15.06
CA ALA A 114 6.87 -0.70 -16.48
C ALA A 114 6.09 0.61 -16.73
N ASP A 115 5.22 1.01 -15.81
CA ASP A 115 4.46 2.27 -15.82
C ASP A 115 5.36 3.42 -15.30
N THR A 116 6.22 3.92 -16.16
CA THR A 116 7.28 4.88 -15.80
C THR A 116 6.77 6.28 -15.43
N ASN A 117 5.58 6.63 -15.93
CA ASN A 117 4.93 7.93 -15.70
C ASN A 117 3.87 7.88 -14.59
N GLY A 118 3.47 6.68 -14.12
CA GLY A 118 2.51 6.48 -13.04
C GLY A 118 1.05 6.75 -13.42
N ASP A 119 0.70 6.70 -14.72
CA ASP A 119 -0.66 6.96 -15.20
C ASP A 119 -1.60 5.74 -15.09
N GLY A 120 -1.08 4.59 -14.67
CA GLY A 120 -1.81 3.34 -14.50
C GLY A 120 -1.98 2.55 -15.79
N LYS A 121 -1.26 2.89 -16.84
CA LYS A 121 -1.25 2.19 -18.13
C LYS A 121 0.18 1.89 -18.55
N ILE A 122 0.36 0.77 -19.23
CA ILE A 122 1.63 0.43 -19.88
C ILE A 122 1.45 0.62 -21.37
N ASN A 123 2.20 1.58 -21.96
CA ASN A 123 2.06 1.95 -23.35
C ASN A 123 3.40 2.42 -23.97
N SER A 124 3.34 2.92 -25.21
CA SER A 124 4.52 3.40 -25.93
C SER A 124 5.24 4.58 -25.27
N MET A 125 4.56 5.39 -24.46
CA MET A 125 5.18 6.51 -23.73
C MET A 125 6.16 6.01 -22.67
N ASP A 126 5.81 4.90 -22.00
CA ASP A 126 6.68 4.25 -21.01
C ASP A 126 7.90 3.66 -21.71
N ALA A 127 7.70 2.97 -22.81
CA ALA A 127 8.80 2.45 -23.62
C ALA A 127 9.74 3.55 -24.10
N LEU A 128 9.20 4.69 -24.53
CA LEU A 128 9.98 5.86 -24.94
C LEU A 128 10.79 6.41 -23.76
N THR A 129 10.20 6.45 -22.57
CA THR A 129 10.90 6.88 -21.35
C THR A 129 12.07 5.95 -21.03
N ILE A 130 11.89 4.64 -21.13
CA ILE A 130 12.95 3.64 -20.93
C ILE A 130 14.07 3.82 -21.96
N LEU A 131 13.73 4.04 -23.23
CA LEU A 131 14.75 4.33 -24.26
C LEU A 131 15.54 5.59 -23.96
N ARG A 132 14.91 6.66 -23.50
CA ARG A 132 15.60 7.90 -23.09
C ARG A 132 16.53 7.68 -21.91
N ILE A 133 16.17 6.82 -20.96
CA ILE A 133 17.06 6.41 -19.87
C ILE A 133 18.25 5.63 -20.43
N SER A 134 18.00 4.66 -21.32
CA SER A 134 19.05 3.80 -21.88
C SER A 134 20.14 4.54 -22.65
N VAL A 135 19.80 5.68 -23.26
CA VAL A 135 20.75 6.56 -23.97
C VAL A 135 21.25 7.72 -23.10
N GLY A 136 20.94 7.73 -21.80
CA GLY A 136 21.41 8.75 -20.86
C GLY A 136 20.73 10.12 -20.97
N SER A 137 19.65 10.24 -21.77
CA SER A 137 18.88 11.48 -21.88
C SER A 137 18.07 11.80 -20.63
N ILE A 138 17.71 10.78 -19.85
CA ILE A 138 17.08 10.88 -18.54
C ILE A 138 17.90 10.08 -17.54
N LYS A 139 18.16 10.64 -16.35
CA LYS A 139 18.85 9.96 -15.25
C LYS A 139 17.81 9.40 -14.26
N LEU A 140 18.09 8.19 -13.75
CA LEU A 140 17.33 7.53 -12.67
C LEU A 140 17.70 8.08 -11.30
#